data_e810f1a2c68837d80156497aa7934480
#
_entry.id   e810f1a2c68837d80156497aa7934480
#
_cell.length_a   1.000
_cell.length_b   1.000
_cell.length_c   1.000
_cell.angle_alpha   90.00
_cell.angle_beta   90.00
_cell.angle_gamma   90.00
#
_symmetry.space_group_name_H-M   'P 1'
#
loop_
_entity.id
_entity.type
_entity.pdbx_description
1 polymer ?
#
loop_
_entity_poly.entity_id
_entity_poly.type
_entity_poly.pdbx_seq_one_letter_code
_entity_poly.pdbx_strand_id
1 'polypeptide(L)'
;MKRIGVYAGSFDPPTRGHLWMMQQGAALFDELVVVLAVNPDKPGFLTAEERVRALRALTAELPPNVRIEVAERGFLVDFAKQLGATHLLRGIRNGVDLEYEKCMERMNAAMEPGIRSVYLLPPPELEAISSSLVRGFAGQPGNERWLAAALPPGLPPDILRRFS
;
A
#
# COMPACT_ATOMS: atom_id res chain seq x y z
N MET A 1 -0.35 9.97 -23.79
CA MET A 1 0.65 9.19 -22.99
C MET A 1 -0.11 8.43 -21.93
N LYS A 2 0.12 7.13 -21.77
CA LYS A 2 -0.52 6.30 -20.74
C LYS A 2 -0.07 6.77 -19.34
N ARG A 3 -1.03 6.98 -18.43
CA ARG A 3 -0.74 7.34 -17.04
C ARG A 3 -0.62 6.06 -16.23
N ILE A 4 0.61 5.72 -15.84
CA ILE A 4 0.90 4.56 -15.00
C ILE A 4 1.25 5.05 -13.60
N GLY A 5 0.41 4.69 -12.62
CA GLY A 5 0.63 5.00 -11.21
C GLY A 5 1.27 3.82 -10.48
N VAL A 6 2.22 4.09 -9.60
CA VAL A 6 2.80 3.11 -8.67
C VAL A 6 2.35 3.43 -7.26
N TYR A 7 1.72 2.48 -6.60
CA TYR A 7 1.36 2.52 -5.18
C TYR A 7 2.14 1.47 -4.41
N ALA A 8 3.11 1.89 -3.62
CA ALA A 8 4.01 0.98 -2.91
C ALA A 8 3.78 0.98 -1.40
N GLY A 9 3.94 -0.18 -0.79
CA GLY A 9 3.88 -0.35 0.65
C GLY A 9 4.39 -1.72 1.09
N SER A 10 4.58 -1.88 2.39
CA SER A 10 4.90 -3.19 2.98
C SER A 10 3.68 -4.10 3.10
N PHE A 11 2.47 -3.54 3.19
CA PHE A 11 1.20 -4.25 3.31
C PHE A 11 1.23 -5.38 4.35
N ASP A 12 1.68 -5.04 5.55
CA ASP A 12 1.94 -6.00 6.63
C ASP A 12 1.11 -5.73 7.91
N PRO A 13 -0.20 -6.03 7.89
CA PRO A 13 -1.03 -6.48 6.78
C PRO A 13 -1.54 -5.34 5.89
N PRO A 14 -2.15 -5.63 4.73
CA PRO A 14 -2.97 -4.66 4.04
C PRO A 14 -4.18 -4.28 4.90
N THR A 15 -4.58 -3.01 4.84
CA THR A 15 -5.68 -2.42 5.62
C THR A 15 -6.78 -1.87 4.70
N ARG A 16 -7.91 -1.46 5.28
CA ARG A 16 -8.96 -0.74 4.52
C ARG A 16 -8.44 0.54 3.88
N GLY A 17 -7.49 1.24 4.53
CA GLY A 17 -6.84 2.41 3.95
C GLY A 17 -6.05 2.06 2.68
N HIS A 18 -5.34 0.93 2.68
CA HIS A 18 -4.63 0.45 1.48
C HIS A 18 -5.61 0.07 0.37
N LEU A 19 -6.70 -0.63 0.68
CA LEU A 19 -7.71 -0.98 -0.31
C LEU A 19 -8.34 0.28 -0.93
N TRP A 20 -8.69 1.27 -0.11
CA TRP A 20 -9.19 2.55 -0.59
C TRP A 20 -8.20 3.23 -1.54
N MET A 21 -6.92 3.29 -1.20
CA MET A 21 -5.87 3.84 -2.06
C MET A 21 -5.78 3.12 -3.41
N MET A 22 -5.90 1.78 -3.41
CA MET A 22 -5.91 0.99 -4.65
C MET A 22 -7.13 1.30 -5.50
N GLN A 23 -8.32 1.44 -4.89
CA GLN A 23 -9.55 1.83 -5.59
C GLN A 23 -9.45 3.22 -6.22
N GLN A 24 -8.93 4.20 -5.48
CA GLN A 24 -8.72 5.55 -6.02
C GLN A 24 -7.67 5.56 -7.14
N GLY A 25 -6.57 4.83 -6.95
CA GLY A 25 -5.52 4.70 -7.96
C GLY A 25 -6.02 4.03 -9.25
N ALA A 26 -6.86 2.99 -9.14
CA ALA A 26 -7.49 2.33 -10.28
C ALA A 26 -8.40 3.30 -11.09
N ALA A 27 -9.05 4.25 -10.41
CA ALA A 27 -9.89 5.25 -11.06
C ALA A 27 -9.08 6.42 -11.69
N LEU A 28 -7.93 6.76 -11.10
CA LEU A 28 -7.12 7.91 -11.51
C LEU A 28 -6.17 7.59 -12.68
N PHE A 29 -5.66 6.36 -12.75
CA PHE A 29 -4.63 5.96 -13.69
C PHE A 29 -5.16 4.99 -14.75
N ASP A 30 -4.56 5.03 -15.93
CA ASP A 30 -4.85 4.07 -16.99
C ASP A 30 -4.33 2.67 -16.61
N GLU A 31 -3.32 2.62 -15.73
CA GLU A 31 -2.81 1.42 -15.08
C GLU A 31 -2.29 1.75 -13.68
N LEU A 32 -2.68 0.94 -12.70
CA LEU A 32 -2.14 1.00 -11.34
C LEU A 32 -1.26 -0.22 -11.07
N VAL A 33 -0.01 0.02 -10.68
CA VAL A 33 0.90 -1.03 -10.20
C VAL A 33 1.00 -0.94 -8.68
N VAL A 34 0.47 -1.94 -7.99
CA VAL A 34 0.60 -2.09 -6.54
C VAL A 34 1.92 -2.82 -6.27
N VAL A 35 2.85 -2.14 -5.62
CA VAL A 35 4.21 -2.68 -5.37
C VAL A 35 4.34 -3.11 -3.92
N LEU A 36 4.47 -4.42 -3.69
CA LEU A 36 4.88 -4.95 -2.40
C LEU A 36 6.37 -4.67 -2.20
N ALA A 37 6.71 -3.75 -1.30
CA ALA A 37 8.07 -3.50 -0.89
C ALA A 37 8.48 -4.50 0.22
N VAL A 38 9.42 -5.38 -0.08
CA VAL A 38 9.95 -6.37 0.85
C VAL A 38 11.33 -5.92 1.30
N ASN A 39 11.51 -5.78 2.62
CA ASN A 39 12.83 -5.64 3.20
C ASN A 39 13.30 -7.01 3.70
N PRO A 40 14.26 -7.67 3.03
CA PRO A 40 14.71 -9.00 3.42
C PRO A 40 15.42 -9.03 4.77
N ASP A 41 15.91 -7.89 5.24
CA ASP A 41 16.66 -7.77 6.50
C ASP A 41 15.73 -7.55 7.72
N LYS A 42 14.41 -7.39 7.48
CA LYS A 42 13.40 -7.20 8.55
C LYS A 42 12.30 -8.25 8.45
N PRO A 43 12.13 -9.10 9.47
CA PRO A 43 10.99 -10.01 9.51
C PRO A 43 9.68 -9.19 9.55
N GLY A 44 8.73 -9.55 8.70
CA GLY A 44 7.37 -9.02 8.76
C GLY A 44 6.50 -9.81 9.76
N PHE A 45 5.34 -9.26 10.11
CA PHE A 45 4.30 -10.01 10.83
C PHE A 45 3.71 -11.11 9.93
N LEU A 46 3.45 -10.76 8.67
CA LEU A 46 3.13 -11.70 7.60
C LEU A 46 4.37 -11.94 6.74
N THR A 47 4.53 -13.18 6.25
CA THR A 47 5.56 -13.48 5.25
C THR A 47 5.32 -12.71 3.95
N ALA A 48 6.33 -12.56 3.11
CA ALA A 48 6.16 -11.94 1.79
C ALA A 48 5.11 -12.67 0.95
N GLU A 49 5.07 -14.00 1.00
CA GLU A 49 4.10 -14.82 0.30
C GLU A 49 2.67 -14.61 0.80
N GLU A 50 2.46 -14.53 2.13
CA GLU A 50 1.16 -14.20 2.73
C GLU A 50 0.68 -12.82 2.27
N ARG A 51 1.58 -11.82 2.24
CA ARG A 51 1.25 -10.47 1.77
C ARG A 51 0.90 -10.43 0.28
N VAL A 52 1.62 -11.16 -0.57
CA VAL A 52 1.28 -11.30 -2.00
C VAL A 52 -0.10 -11.96 -2.16
N ARG A 53 -0.40 -13.03 -1.42
CA ARG A 53 -1.72 -13.68 -1.47
C ARG A 53 -2.84 -12.74 -1.02
N ALA A 54 -2.60 -11.98 0.05
CA ALA A 54 -3.54 -10.97 0.52
C ALA A 54 -3.81 -9.91 -0.57
N LEU A 55 -2.76 -9.34 -1.17
CA LEU A 55 -2.89 -8.35 -2.24
C LEU A 55 -3.63 -8.92 -3.45
N ARG A 56 -3.32 -10.15 -3.88
CA ARG A 56 -4.02 -10.82 -5.00
C ARG A 56 -5.50 -10.98 -4.72
N ALA A 57 -5.87 -11.39 -3.51
CA ALA A 57 -7.27 -11.52 -3.11
C ALA A 57 -8.01 -10.16 -3.18
N LEU A 58 -7.39 -9.09 -2.70
CA LEU A 58 -7.96 -7.75 -2.72
C LEU A 58 -8.06 -7.16 -4.13
N THR A 59 -7.04 -7.38 -4.96
CA THR A 59 -7.01 -6.82 -6.32
C THR A 59 -7.90 -7.59 -7.29
N ALA A 60 -8.27 -8.83 -6.99
CA ALA A 60 -9.23 -9.60 -7.79
C ALA A 60 -10.62 -8.93 -7.90
N GLU A 61 -11.00 -8.14 -6.91
CA GLU A 61 -12.26 -7.38 -6.86
C GLU A 61 -12.13 -5.96 -7.44
N LEU A 62 -10.93 -5.58 -7.89
CA LEU A 62 -10.66 -4.27 -8.49
C LEU A 62 -10.75 -4.31 -10.02
N PRO A 63 -10.83 -3.15 -10.70
CA PRO A 63 -10.79 -3.09 -12.16
C PRO A 63 -9.53 -3.76 -12.74
N PRO A 64 -9.59 -4.29 -13.97
CA PRO A 64 -8.51 -5.08 -14.59
C PRO A 64 -7.24 -4.27 -14.90
N ASN A 65 -7.26 -2.97 -14.71
CA ASN A 65 -6.09 -2.09 -14.84
C ASN A 65 -5.17 -2.08 -13.62
N VAL A 66 -5.44 -2.94 -12.61
CA VAL A 66 -4.60 -3.07 -11.41
C VAL A 66 -3.76 -4.35 -11.51
N ARG A 67 -2.46 -4.22 -11.31
CA ARG A 67 -1.54 -5.39 -11.19
C ARG A 67 -0.62 -5.26 -10.01
N ILE A 68 -0.03 -6.38 -9.59
CA ILE A 68 0.88 -6.47 -8.45
C ILE A 68 2.30 -6.76 -8.94
N GLU A 69 3.26 -6.06 -8.35
CA GLU A 69 4.69 -6.32 -8.48
C GLU A 69 5.34 -6.43 -7.10
N VAL A 70 6.50 -7.04 -7.04
CA VAL A 70 7.29 -7.17 -5.80
C VAL A 70 8.64 -6.50 -6.00
N ALA A 71 9.01 -5.63 -5.08
CA ALA A 71 10.32 -4.98 -5.03
C ALA A 71 11.04 -5.39 -3.75
N GLU A 72 12.20 -6.02 -3.88
CA GLU A 72 12.96 -6.53 -2.74
C GLU A 72 14.03 -5.54 -2.24
N ARG A 73 14.66 -4.80 -3.15
CA ARG A 73 15.76 -3.87 -2.84
C ARG A 73 15.77 -2.68 -3.79
N GLY A 74 16.42 -1.60 -3.37
CA GLY A 74 16.62 -0.40 -4.18
C GLY A 74 15.62 0.72 -3.90
N PHE A 75 15.77 1.80 -4.66
CA PHE A 75 14.87 2.93 -4.55
C PHE A 75 13.58 2.68 -5.32
N LEU A 76 12.46 3.02 -4.71
CA LEU A 76 11.15 2.86 -5.33
C LEU A 76 11.05 3.61 -6.67
N VAL A 77 11.66 4.79 -6.77
CA VAL A 77 11.60 5.60 -7.99
C VAL A 77 12.32 4.94 -9.16
N ASP A 78 13.44 4.24 -8.92
CA ASP A 78 14.15 3.49 -9.96
C ASP A 78 13.32 2.28 -10.44
N PHE A 79 12.69 1.58 -9.48
CA PHE A 79 11.78 0.49 -9.80
C PHE A 79 10.55 0.98 -10.59
N ALA A 80 9.98 2.10 -10.18
CA ALA A 80 8.87 2.74 -10.89
C ALA A 80 9.25 3.12 -12.32
N LYS A 81 10.47 3.64 -12.53
CA LYS A 81 11.00 3.93 -13.87
C LYS A 81 11.08 2.68 -14.74
N GLN A 82 11.58 1.56 -14.21
CA GLN A 82 11.65 0.28 -14.93
C GLN A 82 10.26 -0.22 -15.35
N LEU A 83 9.23 0.08 -14.56
CA LEU A 83 7.83 -0.23 -14.86
C LEU A 83 7.18 0.73 -15.86
N GLY A 84 7.90 1.76 -16.31
CA GLY A 84 7.36 2.82 -17.17
C GLY A 84 6.37 3.75 -16.46
N ALA A 85 6.45 3.82 -15.13
CA ALA A 85 5.55 4.65 -14.34
C ALA A 85 5.73 6.14 -14.64
N THR A 86 4.62 6.85 -14.61
CA THR A 86 4.56 8.31 -14.74
C THR A 86 4.30 9.00 -13.40
N HIS A 87 3.76 8.24 -12.44
CA HIS A 87 3.37 8.78 -11.13
C HIS A 87 3.64 7.80 -9.99
N LEU A 88 3.98 8.35 -8.81
CA LEU A 88 3.93 7.67 -7.53
C LEU A 88 2.65 8.10 -6.82
N LEU A 89 1.84 7.13 -6.37
CA LEU A 89 0.64 7.38 -5.58
C LEU A 89 0.95 7.24 -4.09
N ARG A 90 0.62 8.27 -3.31
CA ARG A 90 0.92 8.33 -1.87
C ARG A 90 -0.30 8.78 -1.07
N GLY A 91 -0.53 8.15 0.08
CA GLY A 91 -1.56 8.56 1.02
C GLY A 91 -0.99 9.47 2.11
N ILE A 92 -1.69 10.55 2.42
CA ILE A 92 -1.34 11.47 3.52
C ILE A 92 -2.47 11.45 4.53
N ARG A 93 -2.22 10.98 5.74
CA ARG A 93 -3.20 10.87 6.81
C ARG A 93 -3.13 12.05 7.79
N ASN A 94 -1.93 12.64 7.92
CA ASN A 94 -1.68 13.72 8.89
C ASN A 94 -0.48 14.58 8.47
N GLY A 95 -0.21 15.61 9.24
CA GLY A 95 0.89 16.55 8.96
C GLY A 95 2.28 15.91 9.01
N VAL A 96 2.48 14.87 9.82
CA VAL A 96 3.78 14.15 9.88
C VAL A 96 4.03 13.37 8.60
N ASP A 97 2.99 12.68 8.08
CA ASP A 97 3.08 12.02 6.77
C ASP A 97 3.42 13.05 5.68
N LEU A 98 2.77 14.23 5.70
CA LEU A 98 3.01 15.29 4.72
C LEU A 98 4.47 15.78 4.73
N GLU A 99 5.05 16.04 5.89
CA GLU A 99 6.43 16.51 5.97
C GLU A 99 7.43 15.44 5.50
N TYR A 100 7.18 14.18 5.82
CA TYR A 100 7.97 13.06 5.31
C TYR A 100 7.88 12.96 3.78
N GLU A 101 6.67 13.00 3.22
CA GLU A 101 6.45 12.90 1.78
C GLU A 101 7.04 14.08 1.00
N LYS A 102 7.05 15.29 1.56
CA LYS A 102 7.74 16.45 0.97
C LYS A 102 9.25 16.23 0.85
N CYS A 103 9.86 15.58 1.82
CA CYS A 103 11.28 15.21 1.75
C CYS A 103 11.52 14.17 0.66
N MET A 104 10.69 13.12 0.64
CA MET A 104 10.80 12.04 -0.36
C MET A 104 10.56 12.56 -1.78
N GLU A 105 9.62 13.49 -1.96
CA GLU A 105 9.34 14.10 -3.26
C GLU A 105 10.57 14.79 -3.84
N ARG A 106 11.29 15.59 -3.04
CA ARG A 106 12.52 16.26 -3.46
C ARG A 106 13.60 15.27 -3.89
N MET A 107 13.75 14.17 -3.16
CA MET A 107 14.71 13.11 -3.49
C MET A 107 14.31 12.40 -4.79
N ASN A 108 13.04 12.00 -4.91
CA ASN A 108 12.53 11.33 -6.10
C ASN A 108 12.64 12.21 -7.35
N ALA A 109 12.28 13.49 -7.24
CA ALA A 109 12.38 14.44 -8.33
C ALA A 109 13.83 14.71 -8.79
N ALA A 110 14.79 14.65 -7.87
CA ALA A 110 16.21 14.76 -8.21
C ALA A 110 16.73 13.50 -8.93
N MET A 111 16.23 12.31 -8.56
CA MET A 111 16.61 11.03 -9.17
C MET A 111 15.92 10.82 -10.53
N GLU A 112 14.61 11.07 -10.59
CA GLU A 112 13.77 10.85 -11.78
C GLU A 112 12.76 11.99 -11.99
N PRO A 113 13.16 13.08 -12.65
CA PRO A 113 12.30 14.26 -12.86
C PRO A 113 11.03 13.99 -13.69
N GLY A 114 10.99 12.86 -14.41
CA GLY A 114 9.85 12.44 -15.24
C GLY A 114 8.72 11.76 -14.45
N ILE A 115 8.95 11.37 -13.19
CA ILE A 115 7.96 10.72 -12.33
C ILE A 115 7.44 11.75 -11.32
N ARG A 116 6.12 11.92 -11.25
CA ARG A 116 5.47 12.88 -10.34
C ARG A 116 4.75 12.17 -9.22
N SER A 117 4.72 12.77 -8.04
CA SER A 117 3.90 12.24 -6.93
C SER A 117 2.48 12.78 -6.99
N VAL A 118 1.52 11.90 -6.71
CA VAL A 118 0.11 12.22 -6.50
C VAL A 118 -0.24 11.86 -5.06
N TYR A 119 -0.78 12.82 -4.33
CA TYR A 119 -1.11 12.67 -2.93
C TYR A 119 -2.63 12.61 -2.75
N LEU A 120 -3.11 11.62 -1.99
CA LEU A 120 -4.51 11.51 -1.64
C LEU A 120 -4.67 11.56 -0.12
N LEU A 121 -5.69 12.28 0.32
CA LEU A 121 -6.12 12.30 1.71
C LEU A 121 -7.24 11.26 1.87
N PRO A 122 -7.06 10.24 2.71
CA PRO A 122 -8.12 9.28 2.98
C PRO A 122 -9.27 9.96 3.73
N PRO A 123 -10.48 9.41 3.65
CA PRO A 123 -11.60 9.90 4.45
C PRO A 123 -11.32 9.71 5.95
N PRO A 124 -11.93 10.52 6.83
CA PRO A 124 -11.61 10.57 8.27
C PRO A 124 -11.65 9.21 8.97
N GLU A 125 -12.56 8.33 8.58
CA GLU A 125 -12.71 6.99 9.15
C GLU A 125 -11.52 6.05 8.86
N LEU A 126 -10.68 6.38 7.88
CA LEU A 126 -9.49 5.60 7.51
C LEU A 126 -8.17 6.21 8.00
N GLU A 127 -8.18 7.47 8.48
CA GLU A 127 -6.96 8.19 8.90
C GLU A 127 -6.23 7.47 10.04
N ALA A 128 -6.98 6.96 11.02
CA ALA A 128 -6.41 6.28 12.19
C ALA A 128 -5.94 4.84 11.89
N ILE A 129 -6.32 4.28 10.74
CA ILE A 129 -6.02 2.89 10.41
C ILE A 129 -4.60 2.77 9.83
N SER A 130 -3.78 1.94 10.48
CA SER A 130 -2.43 1.60 9.99
C SER A 130 -2.11 0.13 10.23
N SER A 131 -1.19 -0.43 9.44
CA SER A 131 -0.70 -1.80 9.66
C SER A 131 -0.08 -1.98 11.04
N SER A 132 0.64 -0.96 11.53
CA SER A 132 1.23 -1.00 12.87
C SER A 132 0.18 -1.08 13.97
N LEU A 133 -0.92 -0.34 13.83
CA LEU A 133 -2.05 -0.41 14.76
C LEU A 133 -2.69 -1.80 14.75
N VAL A 134 -2.94 -2.35 13.57
CA VAL A 134 -3.50 -3.70 13.41
C VAL A 134 -2.62 -4.76 14.08
N ARG A 135 -1.30 -4.69 13.86
CA ARG A 135 -0.35 -5.61 14.53
C ARG A 135 -0.36 -5.45 16.05
N GLY A 136 -0.53 -4.23 16.54
CA GLY A 136 -0.60 -3.97 17.99
C GLY A 136 -1.83 -4.58 18.67
N PHE A 137 -2.91 -4.80 17.93
CA PHE A 137 -4.13 -5.44 18.43
C PHE A 137 -4.20 -6.95 18.17
N ALA A 138 -3.30 -7.51 17.37
CA ALA A 138 -3.27 -8.95 17.10
C ALA A 138 -3.13 -9.75 18.41
N GLY A 139 -3.96 -10.77 18.59
CA GLY A 139 -3.96 -11.63 19.77
C GLY A 139 -4.48 -10.98 21.07
N GLN A 140 -4.97 -9.73 21.03
CA GLN A 140 -5.55 -9.08 22.20
C GLN A 140 -7.02 -9.52 22.39
N PRO A 141 -7.46 -9.90 23.59
CA PRO A 141 -8.86 -10.22 23.83
C PRO A 141 -9.80 -9.06 23.47
N GLY A 142 -10.88 -9.35 22.75
CA GLY A 142 -11.88 -8.34 22.34
C GLY A 142 -11.46 -7.47 21.15
N ASN A 143 -10.44 -7.86 20.40
CA ASN A 143 -9.93 -7.13 19.23
C ASN A 143 -10.81 -7.24 17.97
N GLU A 144 -11.80 -8.17 17.95
CA GLU A 144 -12.55 -8.54 16.73
C GLU A 144 -13.23 -7.34 16.08
N ARG A 145 -13.84 -6.46 16.89
CA ARG A 145 -14.49 -5.25 16.39
C ARG A 145 -13.51 -4.28 15.72
N TRP A 146 -12.33 -4.16 16.31
CA TRP A 146 -11.25 -3.32 15.78
C TRP A 146 -10.65 -3.88 14.49
N LEU A 147 -10.38 -5.17 14.48
CA LEU A 147 -9.87 -5.87 13.29
C LEU A 147 -10.88 -5.80 12.15
N ALA A 148 -12.17 -5.99 12.42
CA ALA A 148 -13.24 -5.85 11.42
C ALA A 148 -13.33 -4.43 10.83
N ALA A 149 -13.03 -3.40 11.62
CA ALA A 149 -12.99 -2.02 11.14
C ALA A 149 -11.73 -1.68 10.33
N ALA A 150 -10.60 -2.34 10.62
CA ALA A 150 -9.30 -1.99 10.06
C ALA A 150 -8.88 -2.88 8.88
N LEU A 151 -9.21 -4.18 8.93
CA LEU A 151 -8.87 -5.13 7.88
C LEU A 151 -9.87 -5.05 6.73
N PRO A 152 -9.40 -5.11 5.47
CA PRO A 152 -10.30 -5.11 4.32
C PRO A 152 -11.07 -6.43 4.23
N PRO A 153 -12.30 -6.43 3.71
CA PRO A 153 -13.01 -7.66 3.37
C PRO A 153 -12.26 -8.41 2.26
N GLY A 154 -12.43 -9.72 2.20
CA GLY A 154 -11.83 -10.55 1.14
C GLY A 154 -10.41 -11.04 1.44
N LEU A 155 -9.85 -10.74 2.61
CA LEU A 155 -8.58 -11.37 3.02
C LEU A 155 -8.74 -12.89 3.19
N PRO A 156 -7.73 -13.69 2.80
CA PRO A 156 -7.74 -15.14 3.02
C PRO A 156 -7.96 -15.51 4.50
N PRO A 157 -8.79 -16.52 4.80
CA PRO A 157 -9.12 -16.89 6.18
C PRO A 157 -7.91 -17.30 7.04
N ASP A 158 -6.90 -17.91 6.43
CA ASP A 158 -5.66 -18.28 7.12
C ASP A 158 -4.84 -17.05 7.52
N ILE A 159 -4.89 -16.00 6.73
CA ILE A 159 -4.26 -14.71 7.06
C ILE A 159 -5.04 -14.03 8.18
N LEU A 160 -6.38 -14.06 8.14
CA LEU A 160 -7.21 -13.48 9.21
C LEU A 160 -6.93 -14.14 10.57
N ARG A 161 -6.73 -15.46 10.62
CA ARG A 161 -6.37 -16.20 11.85
C ARG A 161 -5.04 -15.76 12.48
N ARG A 162 -4.16 -15.06 11.75
CA ARG A 162 -2.93 -14.52 12.31
C ARG A 162 -3.15 -13.37 13.31
N PHE A 163 -4.36 -12.81 13.32
CA PHE A 163 -4.72 -11.66 14.17
C PHE A 163 -5.65 -12.04 15.34
N SER A 164 -6.14 -13.30 15.34
CA SER A 164 -7.01 -13.85 16.40
C SER A 164 -6.23 -14.17 17.67
#